data_c1e13ec68346de489c625db394bce067
#
_entry.id   c1e13ec68346de489c625db394bce067
#
_cell.length_a   1.000
_cell.length_b   1.000
_cell.length_c   1.000
_cell.angle_alpha   90.00
_cell.angle_beta   90.00
_cell.angle_gamma   90.00
#
_symmetry.space_group_name_H-M   'P 1'
#
loop_
_entity.id
_entity.type
_entity.pdbx_description
1 polymer ?
#
loop_
_entity_poly.entity_id
_entity_poly.type
_entity_poly.pdbx_seq_one_letter_code
_entity_poly.pdbx_strand_id
1 'polypeptide(L)'
;MSHQKKIIKKFNLSDGQIQKIDLFIKEIKDYNSHTNIVGKSTLQNPWNRHVLDSLQLSKFIKNKNRSILDLGAGAGIPGFFLALTNHKNVSLIDSSSKKINFMQGAASTLNLDVKIYHNRI
;
A
#
# COMPACT_ATOMS: atom_id res chain seq x y z
N MET A 1 -15.38 19.32 -2.82
CA MET A 1 -14.87 18.19 -2.00
C MET A 1 -13.51 17.77 -2.50
N SER A 2 -12.52 17.59 -1.62
CA SER A 2 -11.19 17.16 -2.00
C SER A 2 -11.17 15.73 -2.54
N HIS A 3 -10.10 15.36 -3.28
CA HIS A 3 -9.93 13.99 -3.75
C HIS A 3 -9.95 12.99 -2.60
N GLN A 4 -9.25 13.30 -1.50
CA GLN A 4 -9.20 12.44 -0.33
C GLN A 4 -10.58 12.17 0.24
N LYS A 5 -11.40 13.21 0.42
CA LYS A 5 -12.75 13.06 0.95
C LYS A 5 -13.64 12.22 0.06
N LYS A 6 -13.52 12.39 -1.27
CA LYS A 6 -14.28 11.59 -2.24
C LYS A 6 -13.91 10.12 -2.15
N ILE A 7 -12.62 9.82 -2.02
CA ILE A 7 -12.11 8.44 -1.92
C ILE A 7 -12.58 7.80 -0.62
N ILE A 8 -12.48 8.51 0.50
CA ILE A 8 -12.93 8.03 1.80
C ILE A 8 -14.41 7.63 1.74
N LYS A 9 -15.23 8.48 1.14
CA LYS A 9 -16.66 8.23 1.01
C LYS A 9 -16.93 7.05 0.07
N LYS A 10 -16.27 7.03 -1.08
CA LYS A 10 -16.48 5.99 -2.11
C LYS A 10 -16.20 4.58 -1.56
N PHE A 11 -15.14 4.43 -0.78
CA PHE A 11 -14.72 3.13 -0.26
C PHE A 11 -15.14 2.91 1.19
N ASN A 12 -15.89 3.84 1.76
CA ASN A 12 -16.39 3.75 3.14
C ASN A 12 -15.28 3.46 4.15
N LEU A 13 -14.21 4.24 4.08
CA LEU A 13 -13.03 4.04 4.92
C LEU A 13 -13.30 4.48 6.36
N SER A 14 -12.90 3.64 7.33
CA SER A 14 -12.97 3.98 8.74
C SER A 14 -11.85 4.94 9.13
N ASP A 15 -12.00 5.59 10.27
CA ASP A 15 -10.96 6.47 10.82
C ASP A 15 -9.64 5.73 11.03
N GLY A 16 -9.70 4.50 11.52
CA GLY A 16 -8.51 3.66 11.69
C GLY A 16 -7.81 3.34 10.37
N GLN A 17 -8.57 3.05 9.33
CA GLN A 17 -8.01 2.80 7.99
C GLN A 17 -7.38 4.07 7.43
N ILE A 18 -8.04 5.21 7.58
CA ILE A 18 -7.50 6.49 7.11
C ILE A 18 -6.18 6.81 7.81
N GLN A 19 -6.10 6.63 9.13
CA GLN A 19 -4.88 6.86 9.90
C GLN A 19 -3.72 5.99 9.41
N LYS A 20 -3.97 4.71 9.15
CA LYS A 20 -2.93 3.80 8.67
C LYS A 20 -2.52 4.10 7.24
N ILE A 21 -3.46 4.49 6.39
CA ILE A 21 -3.16 4.92 5.02
C ILE A 21 -2.24 6.15 5.05
N ASP A 22 -2.58 7.16 5.85
CA ASP A 22 -1.76 8.36 5.98
C ASP A 22 -0.38 8.05 6.56
N LEU A 23 -0.31 7.14 7.53
CA LEU A 23 0.95 6.71 8.11
C LEU A 23 1.83 5.99 7.07
N PHE A 24 1.24 5.13 6.27
CA PHE A 24 1.96 4.45 5.20
C PHE A 24 2.51 5.44 4.17
N ILE A 25 1.69 6.42 3.76
CA ILE A 25 2.13 7.48 2.85
C ILE A 25 3.32 8.25 3.44
N LYS A 26 3.26 8.56 4.74
CA LYS A 26 4.35 9.23 5.45
C LYS A 26 5.63 8.38 5.43
N GLU A 27 5.50 7.08 5.70
CA GLU A 27 6.63 6.15 5.63
C GLU A 27 7.28 6.13 4.25
N ILE A 28 6.47 6.12 3.19
CA ILE A 28 6.98 6.17 1.81
C ILE A 28 7.75 7.48 1.58
N LYS A 29 7.18 8.62 1.97
CA LYS A 29 7.81 9.93 1.78
C LYS A 29 9.13 10.03 2.54
N ASP A 30 9.15 9.60 3.80
CA ASP A 30 10.35 9.64 4.64
C ASP A 30 11.46 8.75 4.06
N TYR A 31 11.13 7.54 3.66
CA TYR A 31 12.11 6.62 3.08
C TYR A 31 12.60 7.12 1.72
N ASN A 32 11.70 7.67 0.92
CA ASN A 32 12.00 8.17 -0.42
C ASN A 32 12.95 9.38 -0.41
N SER A 33 13.05 10.09 0.72
CA SER A 33 14.00 11.19 0.88
C SER A 33 15.46 10.70 0.83
N HIS A 34 15.71 9.43 1.14
CA HIS A 34 17.04 8.82 1.16
C HIS A 34 17.23 7.81 0.02
N THR A 35 16.19 7.10 -0.35
CA THR A 35 16.25 6.01 -1.32
C THR A 35 14.98 6.02 -2.16
N ASN A 36 15.12 6.17 -3.47
CA ASN A 36 13.97 6.21 -4.36
C ASN A 36 13.29 4.83 -4.44
N ILE A 37 12.08 4.75 -3.91
CA ILE A 37 11.24 3.54 -3.98
C ILE A 37 9.99 3.76 -4.83
N VAL A 38 9.57 5.02 -5.01
CA VAL A 38 8.50 5.44 -5.93
C VAL A 38 8.90 6.74 -6.61
N GLY A 39 8.24 7.08 -7.71
CA GLY A 39 8.46 8.35 -8.39
C GLY A 39 8.04 9.53 -7.50
N LYS A 40 8.92 10.51 -7.34
CA LYS A 40 8.66 11.68 -6.48
C LYS A 40 7.40 12.45 -6.86
N SER A 41 7.14 12.59 -8.18
CA SER A 41 5.98 13.33 -8.65
C SER A 41 4.66 12.70 -8.22
N THR A 42 4.63 11.37 -8.04
CA THR A 42 3.42 10.67 -7.63
C THR A 42 3.08 10.91 -6.16
N LEU A 43 4.05 11.36 -5.35
CA LEU A 43 3.84 11.65 -3.93
C LEU A 43 3.31 13.05 -3.67
N GLN A 44 3.14 13.88 -4.71
CA GLN A 44 2.52 15.20 -4.57
C GLN A 44 1.02 15.10 -4.29
N ASN A 45 0.38 14.05 -4.81
CA ASN A 45 -1.04 13.78 -4.58
C ASN A 45 -1.24 12.27 -4.39
N PRO A 46 -0.75 11.71 -3.27
CA PRO A 46 -0.70 10.26 -3.08
C PRO A 46 -2.08 9.62 -2.98
N TRP A 47 -3.08 10.32 -2.44
CA TRP A 47 -4.43 9.78 -2.36
C TRP A 47 -5.02 9.54 -3.74
N ASN A 48 -4.83 10.46 -4.67
CA ASN A 48 -5.36 10.31 -6.02
C ASN A 48 -4.51 9.33 -6.87
N ARG A 49 -3.18 9.38 -6.72
CA ARG A 49 -2.27 8.58 -7.55
C ARG A 49 -2.09 7.15 -7.07
N HIS A 50 -2.11 6.93 -5.76
CA HIS A 50 -1.80 5.61 -5.19
C HIS A 50 -2.98 4.97 -4.48
N VAL A 51 -3.65 5.70 -3.59
CA VAL A 51 -4.75 5.12 -2.81
C VAL A 51 -5.92 4.78 -3.71
N LEU A 52 -6.38 5.73 -4.52
CA LEU A 52 -7.51 5.50 -5.42
C LEU A 52 -7.23 4.36 -6.40
N ASP A 53 -6.06 4.38 -7.07
CA ASP A 53 -5.70 3.35 -8.04
C ASP A 53 -5.67 1.96 -7.40
N SER A 54 -5.12 1.88 -6.19
CA SER A 54 -5.04 0.60 -5.47
C SER A 54 -6.42 0.11 -5.05
N LEU A 55 -7.23 0.97 -4.44
CA LEU A 55 -8.55 0.56 -3.93
C LEU A 55 -9.54 0.21 -5.03
N GLN A 56 -9.38 0.79 -6.23
CA GLN A 56 -10.21 0.42 -7.37
C GLN A 56 -10.06 -1.05 -7.76
N LEU A 57 -8.90 -1.65 -7.49
CA LEU A 57 -8.69 -3.08 -7.73
C LEU A 57 -9.57 -3.96 -6.86
N SER A 58 -9.97 -3.47 -5.68
CA SER A 58 -10.78 -4.22 -4.73
C SER A 58 -12.11 -4.66 -5.33
N LYS A 59 -12.66 -3.92 -6.29
CA LYS A 59 -13.93 -4.28 -6.94
C LYS A 59 -13.83 -5.56 -7.78
N PHE A 60 -12.61 -5.93 -8.20
CA PHE A 60 -12.35 -7.16 -8.94
C PHE A 60 -12.05 -8.34 -8.01
N ILE A 61 -11.87 -8.08 -6.72
CA ILE A 61 -11.54 -9.10 -5.72
C ILE A 61 -12.70 -9.15 -4.74
N LYS A 62 -13.72 -9.95 -5.09
CA LYS A 62 -14.99 -9.96 -4.35
C LYS A 62 -14.87 -10.59 -2.96
N ASN A 63 -13.95 -11.53 -2.78
CA ASN A 63 -13.76 -12.22 -1.50
C ASN A 63 -12.52 -11.69 -0.80
N LYS A 64 -12.68 -11.04 0.34
CA LYS A 64 -11.58 -10.44 1.12
C LYS A 64 -10.58 -11.47 1.66
N ASN A 65 -10.97 -12.74 1.71
CA ASN A 65 -10.08 -13.83 2.15
C ASN A 65 -9.28 -14.44 0.99
N ARG A 66 -9.52 -14.02 -0.23
CA ARG A 66 -8.82 -14.55 -1.39
C ARG A 66 -7.35 -14.18 -1.34
N SER A 67 -6.47 -15.13 -1.71
CA SER A 67 -5.03 -14.88 -1.77
C SER A 67 -4.72 -13.89 -2.88
N ILE A 68 -3.93 -12.88 -2.53
CA ILE A 68 -3.44 -11.86 -3.45
C ILE A 68 -1.92 -11.94 -3.46
N LEU A 69 -1.33 -11.99 -4.65
CA LEU A 69 0.11 -11.99 -4.82
C LEU A 69 0.51 -10.76 -5.64
N ASP A 70 1.27 -9.87 -5.00
CA ASP A 70 1.77 -8.65 -5.63
C ASP A 70 3.20 -8.90 -6.11
N LEU A 71 3.35 -9.15 -7.40
CA LEU A 71 4.64 -9.44 -8.04
C LEU A 71 5.35 -8.13 -8.41
N GLY A 72 6.61 -7.98 -7.98
CA GLY A 72 7.34 -6.74 -8.18
C GLY A 72 6.76 -5.62 -7.35
N ALA A 73 6.50 -5.91 -6.07
CA ALA A 73 5.69 -5.05 -5.20
C ALA A 73 6.30 -3.66 -4.95
N GLY A 74 7.61 -3.50 -5.10
CA GLY A 74 8.25 -2.21 -4.93
C GLY A 74 8.06 -1.63 -3.54
N ALA A 75 7.39 -0.48 -3.46
CA ALA A 75 7.07 0.17 -2.18
C ALA A 75 5.88 -0.49 -1.46
N GLY A 76 5.33 -1.58 -2.02
CA GLY A 76 4.16 -2.24 -1.46
C GLY A 76 2.84 -1.72 -2.00
N ILE A 77 2.85 -1.12 -3.17
CA ILE A 77 1.66 -0.60 -3.84
C ILE A 77 1.32 -1.52 -5.03
N PRO A 78 0.11 -2.04 -5.15
CA PRO A 78 -1.10 -1.76 -4.35
C PRO A 78 -1.28 -2.62 -3.09
N GLY A 79 -0.42 -3.61 -2.86
CA GLY A 79 -0.65 -4.65 -1.86
C GLY A 79 -0.95 -4.13 -0.45
N PHE A 80 -0.18 -3.15 0.04
CA PHE A 80 -0.38 -2.58 1.38
C PHE A 80 -1.74 -1.89 1.50
N PHE A 81 -2.17 -1.13 0.50
CA PHE A 81 -3.47 -0.47 0.56
C PHE A 81 -4.61 -1.48 0.56
N LEU A 82 -4.47 -2.58 -0.18
CA LEU A 82 -5.45 -3.66 -0.16
C LEU A 82 -5.50 -4.32 1.22
N ALA A 83 -4.34 -4.61 1.82
CA ALA A 83 -4.28 -5.18 3.15
C ALA A 83 -4.86 -4.24 4.21
N LEU A 84 -4.61 -2.94 4.08
CA LEU A 84 -5.16 -1.92 4.99
C LEU A 84 -6.68 -1.77 4.87
N THR A 85 -7.27 -2.26 3.79
CA THR A 85 -8.72 -2.20 3.55
C THR A 85 -9.36 -3.58 3.59
N ASN A 86 -8.89 -4.43 4.51
CA ASN A 86 -9.49 -5.70 4.91
C ASN A 86 -9.23 -6.89 3.98
N HIS A 87 -8.36 -6.78 2.99
CA HIS A 87 -7.88 -7.97 2.28
C HIS A 87 -6.90 -8.71 3.19
N LYS A 88 -7.17 -9.99 3.50
CA LYS A 88 -6.52 -10.70 4.60
C LYS A 88 -5.34 -11.56 4.19
N ASN A 89 -5.22 -11.92 2.91
CA ASN A 89 -4.20 -12.85 2.44
C ASN A 89 -3.34 -12.20 1.37
N VAL A 90 -2.61 -11.15 1.74
CA VAL A 90 -1.75 -10.40 0.81
C VAL A 90 -0.31 -10.86 0.98
N SER A 91 0.31 -11.25 -0.12
CA SER A 91 1.74 -11.56 -0.22
C SER A 91 2.39 -10.64 -1.23
N LEU A 92 3.59 -10.17 -0.91
CA LEU A 92 4.35 -9.25 -1.76
C LEU A 92 5.72 -9.85 -2.04
N ILE A 93 6.14 -9.80 -3.31
CA ILE A 93 7.45 -10.31 -3.74
C ILE A 93 8.20 -9.21 -4.47
N ASP A 94 9.46 -9.02 -4.13
CA ASP A 94 10.36 -8.14 -4.86
C ASP A 94 11.79 -8.67 -4.80
N SER A 95 12.60 -8.35 -5.80
CA SER A 95 14.00 -8.74 -5.86
C SER A 95 14.95 -7.72 -5.23
N SER A 96 14.47 -6.50 -4.99
CA SER A 96 15.27 -5.40 -4.44
C SER A 96 15.33 -5.45 -2.92
N SER A 97 16.53 -5.61 -2.35
CA SER A 97 16.72 -5.62 -0.90
C SER A 97 16.28 -4.29 -0.27
N LYS A 98 16.49 -3.17 -0.95
CA LYS A 98 16.05 -1.85 -0.45
C LYS A 98 14.53 -1.80 -0.27
N LYS A 99 13.80 -2.30 -1.27
CA LYS A 99 12.33 -2.30 -1.24
C LYS A 99 11.79 -3.29 -0.22
N ILE A 100 12.43 -4.46 -0.12
CA ILE A 100 12.08 -5.45 0.92
C ILE A 100 12.26 -4.87 2.31
N ASN A 101 13.39 -4.20 2.57
CA ASN A 101 13.65 -3.58 3.87
C ASN A 101 12.60 -2.52 4.19
N PHE A 102 12.23 -1.70 3.19
CA PHE A 102 11.17 -0.72 3.37
C PHE A 102 9.84 -1.39 3.75
N MET A 103 9.43 -2.40 2.96
CA MET A 103 8.15 -3.07 3.20
C MET A 103 8.09 -3.76 4.56
N GLN A 104 9.18 -4.41 4.98
CA GLN A 104 9.23 -5.06 6.30
C GLN A 104 9.11 -4.04 7.42
N GLY A 105 9.81 -2.92 7.32
CA GLY A 105 9.73 -1.84 8.29
C GLY A 105 8.34 -1.21 8.35
N ALA A 106 7.75 -0.94 7.20
CA ALA A 106 6.40 -0.36 7.12
C ALA A 106 5.34 -1.31 7.67
N ALA A 107 5.42 -2.60 7.34
CA ALA A 107 4.48 -3.59 7.88
C ALA A 107 4.55 -3.66 9.41
N SER A 108 5.75 -3.58 9.97
CA SER A 108 5.94 -3.56 11.42
C SER A 108 5.33 -2.30 12.03
N THR A 109 5.62 -1.14 11.47
CA THR A 109 5.09 0.15 11.96
C THR A 109 3.56 0.19 11.92
N LEU A 110 2.98 -0.36 10.84
CA LEU A 110 1.52 -0.38 10.64
C LEU A 110 0.84 -1.53 11.39
N ASN A 111 1.63 -2.43 11.98
CA ASN A 111 1.11 -3.69 12.54
C ASN A 111 0.24 -4.43 11.53
N LEU A 112 0.75 -4.57 10.31
CA LEU A 112 0.01 -5.11 9.17
C LEU A 112 0.44 -6.54 8.90
N ASP A 113 -0.54 -7.45 8.83
CA ASP A 113 -0.31 -8.86 8.55
C ASP A 113 -0.23 -9.10 7.04
N VAL A 114 0.97 -9.02 6.51
CA VAL A 114 1.29 -9.34 5.11
C VAL A 114 2.50 -10.24 5.07
N LYS A 115 2.60 -11.06 4.02
CA LYS A 115 3.77 -11.90 3.78
C LYS A 115 4.67 -11.23 2.75
N ILE A 116 5.95 -11.09 3.08
CA ILE A 116 6.92 -10.39 2.23
C ILE A 116 8.03 -11.37 1.88
N TYR A 117 8.27 -11.54 0.58
CA TYR A 117 9.26 -12.47 0.06
C TYR A 117 10.30 -11.72 -0.78
N HIS A 118 11.57 -11.95 -0.45
CA HIS A 118 12.70 -11.40 -1.20
C HIS A 118 13.15 -12.47 -2.21
N ASN A 119 12.59 -12.41 -3.41
CA ASN A 119 12.87 -13.40 -4.45
C ASN A 119 12.85 -12.76 -5.83
N ARG A 120 13.51 -13.41 -6.78
CA ARG A 120 13.32 -13.11 -8.20
C ARG A 120 11.96 -13.61 -8.65
N ILE A 121 11.40 -12.88 -9.57
CA ILE A 121 10.10 -13.21 -10.14
C ILE A 121 10.26 -14.09 -11.36
#